data_b069983d48e569c71b96d56fc12565f6
#
_entry.id   b069983d48e569c71b96d56fc12565f6
#
_cell.length_a   1.000
_cell.length_b   1.000
_cell.length_c   1.000
_cell.angle_alpha   90.00
_cell.angle_beta   90.00
_cell.angle_gamma   90.00
#
_symmetry.space_group_name_H-M   'P 1'
#
loop_
_entity.id
_entity.type
_entity.pdbx_description
1 polymer ?
#
loop_
_entity_poly.entity_id
_entity_poly.type
_entity_poly.pdbx_seq_one_letter_code
_entity_poly.pdbx_strand_id
1 'polypeptide(L)'
;MSDSIVQGLILLVTVVQPLFLLYFVLYNTYALWLIALSALQVRRRVAGHFIADLDLIDEADLTKPLTMIVPAYNEEVTIVDSVTGLINCDYPRFEIVVINDGSSDATLERLKRAFQLRRTNVPYRAGISTAPVRAMYQATVPLPDRVMQIIVIDKENGGKADALNAGINASTTPYFVSLDADSILDQRALKELMRVIQEDPRVVAVGGQVAIANGCTVRNSRVVSVGLPERSLPRFQMVEYFRSFTAARTGLDRVQAILILSGVFAVFEKDTVIRTGGYLTPFIRHRLTREYVGQAAGTVCEDMEIIVRLHRYVLDKMHDRRIAFLPHPVAWTEVPETFGSLRKQRGRWYRGLRESLRYHRGMLWRPKFGRIGLFALPAFWLFEYYGPLVEVTGYLFILFLFLMGLVLDQQFLSYDYLLAFLAVSLGYGALVNVLAVVVGAWRFRYGLADRLQRHLLPFSRRREVLILLLYAMLENFGYRQLTLYWRLRGLWDAWRGKTGWEKFGRVGFRPGEAAARG
;
A
#
# COMPACT_ATOMS: atom_id res chain seq x y z
N MET A 1 3.62 44.33 -30.64
CA MET A 1 2.56 43.68 -29.85
C MET A 1 1.89 44.74 -29.04
N SER A 2 0.55 44.81 -28.97
CA SER A 2 -0.12 45.93 -28.29
C SER A 2 0.15 45.88 -26.78
N ASP A 3 0.32 47.06 -26.15
CA ASP A 3 0.55 47.20 -24.69
C ASP A 3 -0.51 46.49 -23.86
N SER A 4 -1.70 46.29 -24.41
CA SER A 4 -2.79 45.55 -23.79
C SER A 4 -2.47 44.04 -23.61
N ILE A 5 -1.70 43.41 -24.51
CA ILE A 5 -1.28 42.03 -24.39
C ILE A 5 -0.24 41.86 -23.28
N VAL A 6 0.72 42.81 -23.20
CA VAL A 6 1.74 42.79 -22.14
C VAL A 6 1.09 43.00 -20.78
N GLN A 7 0.17 43.97 -20.66
CA GLN A 7 -0.58 44.17 -19.41
C GLN A 7 -1.41 42.97 -19.00
N GLY A 8 -2.08 42.28 -19.96
CA GLY A 8 -2.81 41.07 -19.73
C GLY A 8 -1.90 39.91 -19.23
N LEU A 9 -0.70 39.78 -19.78
CA LEU A 9 0.31 38.82 -19.32
C LEU A 9 0.81 39.11 -17.92
N ILE A 10 1.11 40.39 -17.61
CA ILE A 10 1.52 40.80 -16.27
C ILE A 10 0.45 40.48 -15.24
N LEU A 11 -0.82 40.78 -15.54
CA LEU A 11 -1.95 40.45 -14.66
C LEU A 11 -2.06 38.92 -14.44
N LEU A 12 -1.98 38.14 -15.52
CA LEU A 12 -1.99 36.65 -15.43
C LEU A 12 -0.87 36.16 -14.53
N VAL A 13 0.34 36.64 -14.73
CA VAL A 13 1.52 36.27 -13.94
C VAL A 13 1.32 36.62 -12.46
N THR A 14 0.87 37.82 -12.17
CA THR A 14 0.64 38.32 -10.79
C THR A 14 -0.39 37.46 -10.03
N VAL A 15 -1.40 36.92 -10.72
CA VAL A 15 -2.41 36.06 -10.10
C VAL A 15 -1.94 34.59 -9.99
N VAL A 16 -1.29 34.04 -11.03
CA VAL A 16 -0.99 32.63 -11.13
C VAL A 16 0.26 32.21 -10.30
N GLN A 17 1.29 33.07 -10.27
CA GLN A 17 2.51 32.79 -9.50
C GLN A 17 2.24 32.46 -8.02
N PRO A 18 1.51 33.30 -7.25
CA PRO A 18 1.26 33.01 -5.84
C PRO A 18 0.40 31.78 -5.63
N LEU A 19 -0.45 31.39 -6.58
CA LEU A 19 -1.25 30.15 -6.48
C LEU A 19 -0.36 28.90 -6.51
N PHE A 20 0.66 28.83 -7.37
CA PHE A 20 1.61 27.75 -7.37
C PHE A 20 2.43 27.68 -6.08
N LEU A 21 2.94 28.83 -5.59
CA LEU A 21 3.65 28.88 -4.32
C LEU A 21 2.76 28.40 -3.17
N LEU A 22 1.54 28.93 -3.08
CA LEU A 22 0.58 28.52 -2.07
C LEU A 22 0.31 27.02 -2.10
N TYR A 23 0.14 26.45 -3.31
CA TYR A 23 -0.08 25.02 -3.46
C TYR A 23 1.09 24.20 -2.89
N PHE A 24 2.35 24.52 -3.24
CA PHE A 24 3.51 23.80 -2.75
C PHE A 24 3.73 24.00 -1.24
N VAL A 25 3.45 25.19 -0.70
CA VAL A 25 3.47 25.41 0.75
C VAL A 25 2.44 24.53 1.45
N LEU A 26 1.20 24.51 0.96
CA LEU A 26 0.13 23.67 1.54
C LEU A 26 0.46 22.18 1.45
N TYR A 27 0.95 21.71 0.31
CA TYR A 27 1.35 20.32 0.11
C TYR A 27 2.45 19.88 1.07
N ASN A 28 3.54 20.63 1.15
CA ASN A 28 4.67 20.29 2.02
C ASN A 28 4.29 20.43 3.51
N THR A 29 3.49 21.44 3.87
CA THR A 29 2.98 21.60 5.25
C THR A 29 2.05 20.47 5.64
N TYR A 30 1.17 20.01 4.74
CA TYR A 30 0.35 18.83 4.94
C TYR A 30 1.21 17.57 5.17
N ALA A 31 2.23 17.36 4.36
CA ALA A 31 3.14 16.23 4.52
C ALA A 31 3.93 16.31 5.84
N LEU A 32 4.44 17.50 6.20
CA LEU A 32 5.12 17.73 7.47
C LEU A 32 4.20 17.47 8.67
N TRP A 33 2.96 17.93 8.60
CA TRP A 33 1.96 17.67 9.64
C TRP A 33 1.69 16.17 9.83
N LEU A 34 1.57 15.38 8.75
CA LEU A 34 1.44 13.93 8.83
C LEU A 34 2.67 13.27 9.46
N ILE A 35 3.89 13.75 9.14
CA ILE A 35 5.14 13.27 9.76
C ILE A 35 5.14 13.57 11.28
N ALA A 36 4.73 14.76 11.68
CA ALA A 36 4.64 15.15 13.08
C ALA A 36 3.63 14.29 13.85
N LEU A 37 2.44 14.06 13.30
CA LEU A 37 1.45 13.15 13.88
C LEU A 37 1.99 11.72 13.99
N SER A 38 2.71 11.26 12.97
CA SER A 38 3.38 9.96 12.97
C SER A 38 4.41 9.84 14.09
N ALA A 39 5.25 10.85 14.28
CA ALA A 39 6.26 10.88 15.36
C ALA A 39 5.62 10.85 16.75
N LEU A 40 4.53 11.60 16.95
CA LEU A 40 3.78 11.61 18.22
C LEU A 40 3.14 10.25 18.53
N GLN A 41 2.64 9.54 17.53
CA GLN A 41 2.04 8.22 17.72
C GLN A 41 3.07 7.17 18.13
N VAL A 42 4.29 7.26 17.58
CA VAL A 42 5.40 6.38 17.98
C VAL A 42 5.73 6.53 19.45
N ARG A 43 5.92 7.77 19.92
CA ARG A 43 6.26 8.01 21.35
C ARG A 43 5.24 7.38 22.30
N ARG A 44 3.95 7.47 21.98
CA ARG A 44 2.89 6.88 22.83
C ARG A 44 2.91 5.36 22.83
N ARG A 45 3.14 4.73 21.66
CA ARG A 45 3.15 3.26 21.56
C ARG A 45 4.43 2.64 22.07
N VAL A 46 5.59 3.27 21.91
CA VAL A 46 6.84 2.83 22.53
C VAL A 46 6.68 2.81 24.05
N ALA A 47 6.06 3.83 24.64
CA ALA A 47 5.77 3.85 26.06
C ALA A 47 4.78 2.74 26.50
N GLY A 48 3.85 2.31 25.64
CA GLY A 48 2.88 1.25 25.92
C GLY A 48 3.36 -0.18 25.60
N HIS A 49 4.36 -0.36 24.72
CA HIS A 49 4.88 -1.68 24.34
C HIS A 49 5.63 -2.41 25.47
N PHE A 50 6.17 -1.67 26.44
CA PHE A 50 6.79 -2.26 27.63
C PHE A 50 5.79 -2.95 28.57
N ILE A 51 4.47 -2.85 28.33
CA ILE A 51 3.44 -3.33 29.26
C ILE A 51 2.63 -4.50 28.67
N ALA A 52 2.68 -4.74 27.35
CA ALA A 52 1.85 -5.77 26.73
C ALA A 52 2.68 -6.98 26.32
N ASP A 53 2.61 -8.03 27.11
CA ASP A 53 3.17 -9.35 26.82
C ASP A 53 2.35 -10.00 25.66
N LEU A 54 2.99 -10.16 24.50
CA LEU A 54 2.35 -10.84 23.36
C LEU A 54 2.12 -12.32 23.64
N ASP A 55 2.83 -12.88 24.61
CA ASP A 55 2.72 -14.28 25.00
C ASP A 55 1.39 -14.54 25.77
N LEU A 56 0.80 -13.50 26.39
CA LEU A 56 -0.56 -13.59 26.96
C LEU A 56 -1.64 -13.87 25.90
N ILE A 57 -1.38 -13.57 24.62
CA ILE A 57 -2.30 -13.89 23.52
C ILE A 57 -2.32 -15.40 23.26
N ASP A 58 -1.21 -16.11 23.53
CA ASP A 58 -1.10 -17.55 23.34
C ASP A 58 -1.84 -18.35 24.41
N GLU A 59 -1.94 -17.82 25.61
CA GLU A 59 -2.58 -18.48 26.77
C GLU A 59 -4.10 -18.28 26.80
N ALA A 60 -4.62 -17.34 26.03
CA ALA A 60 -6.05 -17.03 26.07
C ALA A 60 -6.82 -17.84 25.01
N ASP A 61 -7.71 -18.72 25.45
CA ASP A 61 -8.78 -19.33 24.62
C ASP A 61 -9.64 -18.29 23.86
N LEU A 62 -9.36 -17.01 24.08
CA LEU A 62 -10.00 -15.84 23.49
C LEU A 62 -9.42 -15.44 22.13
N THR A 63 -8.32 -16.05 21.67
CA THR A 63 -7.70 -15.68 20.40
C THR A 63 -8.56 -16.12 19.23
N LYS A 64 -9.11 -15.16 18.51
CA LYS A 64 -10.01 -15.42 17.39
C LYS A 64 -9.27 -16.05 16.22
N PRO A 65 -9.76 -17.17 15.66
CA PRO A 65 -9.14 -17.79 14.50
C PRO A 65 -9.28 -16.89 13.27
N LEU A 66 -8.33 -17.04 12.33
CA LEU A 66 -8.29 -16.28 11.09
C LEU A 66 -7.96 -17.16 9.88
N THR A 67 -8.34 -16.70 8.68
CA THR A 67 -8.03 -17.33 7.40
C THR A 67 -6.99 -16.52 6.65
N MET A 68 -5.88 -17.12 6.27
CA MET A 68 -4.94 -16.51 5.32
C MET A 68 -5.37 -16.84 3.89
N ILE A 69 -5.76 -15.83 3.12
CA ILE A 69 -6.20 -15.97 1.72
C ILE A 69 -5.06 -15.58 0.80
N VAL A 70 -4.61 -16.53 -0.02
CA VAL A 70 -3.44 -16.40 -0.90
C VAL A 70 -3.86 -16.56 -2.36
N PRO A 71 -4.14 -15.47 -3.08
CA PRO A 71 -4.37 -15.54 -4.52
C PRO A 71 -3.07 -15.86 -5.27
N ALA A 72 -3.10 -16.86 -6.14
CA ALA A 72 -1.97 -17.32 -6.93
C ALA A 72 -2.34 -17.37 -8.42
N TYR A 73 -1.52 -16.74 -9.27
CA TYR A 73 -1.63 -16.80 -10.72
C TYR A 73 -0.24 -16.86 -11.34
N ASN A 74 0.13 -18.02 -11.92
CA ASN A 74 1.45 -18.28 -12.49
C ASN A 74 2.58 -18.00 -11.47
N GLU A 75 2.53 -18.70 -10.34
CA GLU A 75 3.49 -18.59 -9.22
C GLU A 75 4.22 -19.91 -8.95
N GLU A 76 4.45 -20.75 -9.97
CA GLU A 76 5.06 -22.06 -9.83
C GLU A 76 6.41 -22.04 -9.09
N VAL A 77 7.17 -20.95 -9.19
CA VAL A 77 8.50 -20.81 -8.57
C VAL A 77 8.42 -20.57 -7.07
N THR A 78 7.43 -19.79 -6.61
CA THR A 78 7.40 -19.22 -5.26
C THR A 78 6.30 -19.79 -4.37
N ILE A 79 5.23 -20.36 -4.94
CA ILE A 79 4.01 -20.67 -4.19
C ILE A 79 4.21 -21.67 -3.05
N VAL A 80 5.03 -22.70 -3.25
CA VAL A 80 5.28 -23.73 -2.23
C VAL A 80 6.05 -23.14 -1.04
N ASP A 81 7.08 -22.33 -1.33
CA ASP A 81 7.88 -21.65 -0.30
C ASP A 81 7.01 -20.63 0.46
N SER A 82 6.16 -19.90 -0.26
CA SER A 82 5.23 -18.94 0.35
C SER A 82 4.27 -19.63 1.31
N VAL A 83 3.58 -20.68 0.89
CA VAL A 83 2.65 -21.43 1.76
C VAL A 83 3.38 -22.06 2.94
N THR A 84 4.58 -22.61 2.73
CA THR A 84 5.43 -23.16 3.80
C THR A 84 5.84 -22.09 4.81
N GLY A 85 6.14 -20.88 4.33
CA GLY A 85 6.40 -19.71 5.18
C GLY A 85 5.20 -19.35 6.05
N LEU A 86 3.98 -19.41 5.49
CA LEU A 86 2.75 -19.13 6.22
C LEU A 86 2.43 -20.17 7.29
N ILE A 87 2.68 -21.45 7.03
CA ILE A 87 2.54 -22.54 8.01
C ILE A 87 3.39 -22.25 9.26
N ASN A 88 4.53 -21.58 9.09
CA ASN A 88 5.46 -21.23 10.17
C ASN A 88 5.13 -19.91 10.88
N CYS A 89 4.02 -19.23 10.55
CA CYS A 89 3.60 -18.04 11.28
C CYS A 89 3.29 -18.35 12.74
N ASP A 90 3.68 -17.44 13.61
CA ASP A 90 3.44 -17.51 15.05
C ASP A 90 2.06 -16.93 15.36
N TYR A 91 1.02 -17.77 15.23
CA TYR A 91 -0.36 -17.45 15.58
C TYR A 91 -1.07 -18.71 16.06
N PRO A 92 -1.87 -18.66 17.12
CA PRO A 92 -2.39 -19.89 17.78
C PRO A 92 -3.33 -20.72 16.92
N ARG A 93 -4.17 -20.10 16.08
CA ARG A 93 -5.19 -20.84 15.34
C ARG A 93 -5.55 -20.16 14.02
N PHE A 94 -5.19 -20.77 12.90
CA PHE A 94 -5.49 -20.25 11.56
C PHE A 94 -5.71 -21.34 10.52
N GLU A 95 -6.34 -20.96 9.41
CA GLU A 95 -6.42 -21.77 8.20
C GLU A 95 -5.77 -21.03 7.02
N ILE A 96 -5.34 -21.79 6.01
CA ILE A 96 -4.76 -21.24 4.77
C ILE A 96 -5.66 -21.63 3.61
N VAL A 97 -6.12 -20.65 2.85
CA VAL A 97 -6.87 -20.84 1.61
C VAL A 97 -6.08 -20.28 0.45
N VAL A 98 -5.55 -21.13 -0.39
CA VAL A 98 -4.81 -20.77 -1.61
C VAL A 98 -5.77 -20.81 -2.79
N ILE A 99 -5.79 -19.77 -3.60
CA ILE A 99 -6.65 -19.69 -4.76
C ILE A 99 -5.80 -19.71 -6.03
N ASN A 100 -5.83 -20.83 -6.76
CA ASN A 100 -5.30 -20.93 -8.11
C ASN A 100 -6.28 -20.25 -9.07
N ASP A 101 -5.98 -19.01 -9.44
CA ASP A 101 -6.84 -18.16 -10.29
C ASP A 101 -6.61 -18.43 -11.78
N GLY A 102 -6.76 -19.70 -12.19
CA GLY A 102 -6.62 -20.10 -13.59
C GLY A 102 -5.18 -20.03 -14.10
N SER A 103 -4.19 -20.44 -13.29
CA SER A 103 -2.79 -20.50 -13.72
C SER A 103 -2.63 -21.45 -14.92
N SER A 104 -1.73 -21.07 -15.83
CA SER A 104 -1.35 -21.83 -17.02
C SER A 104 0.00 -22.57 -16.87
N ASP A 105 0.71 -22.30 -15.79
CA ASP A 105 1.98 -22.94 -15.41
C ASP A 105 1.76 -24.11 -14.44
N ALA A 106 2.83 -24.64 -13.83
CA ALA A 106 2.76 -25.76 -12.90
C ALA A 106 2.34 -25.39 -11.46
N THR A 107 1.78 -24.18 -11.21
CA THR A 107 1.40 -23.71 -9.86
C THR A 107 0.52 -24.73 -9.12
N LEU A 108 -0.59 -25.18 -9.73
CA LEU A 108 -1.52 -26.14 -9.10
C LEU A 108 -0.87 -27.51 -8.86
N GLU A 109 -0.10 -28.00 -9.81
CA GLU A 109 0.54 -29.31 -9.72
C GLU A 109 1.63 -29.33 -8.65
N ARG A 110 2.38 -28.23 -8.48
CA ARG A 110 3.35 -28.08 -7.39
C ARG A 110 2.67 -28.08 -6.03
N LEU A 111 1.55 -27.38 -5.87
CA LEU A 111 0.74 -27.40 -4.64
C LEU A 111 0.22 -28.81 -4.34
N LYS A 112 -0.32 -29.53 -5.36
CA LYS A 112 -0.82 -30.89 -5.20
C LYS A 112 0.26 -31.83 -4.68
N ARG A 113 1.47 -31.76 -5.23
CA ARG A 113 2.60 -32.61 -4.83
C ARG A 113 3.12 -32.24 -3.44
N ALA A 114 3.34 -30.96 -3.17
CA ALA A 114 3.95 -30.51 -1.92
C ALA A 114 3.05 -30.79 -0.70
N PHE A 115 1.74 -30.60 -0.84
CA PHE A 115 0.78 -30.72 0.27
C PHE A 115 -0.10 -31.98 0.17
N GLN A 116 0.20 -32.91 -0.74
CA GLN A 116 -0.55 -34.18 -0.96
C GLN A 116 -2.07 -33.93 -1.07
N LEU A 117 -2.45 -32.95 -1.92
CA LEU A 117 -3.81 -32.47 -2.01
C LEU A 117 -4.78 -33.55 -2.48
N ARG A 118 -5.89 -33.73 -1.75
CA ARG A 118 -7.02 -34.56 -2.15
C ARG A 118 -8.23 -33.72 -2.47
N ARG A 119 -8.98 -34.08 -3.50
CA ARG A 119 -10.23 -33.41 -3.86
C ARG A 119 -11.23 -33.53 -2.71
N THR A 120 -11.90 -32.42 -2.40
CA THR A 120 -12.81 -32.32 -1.28
C THR A 120 -14.04 -31.48 -1.64
N ASN A 121 -15.13 -31.66 -0.88
CA ASN A 121 -16.34 -30.88 -0.96
C ASN A 121 -16.49 -30.02 0.32
N VAL A 122 -15.47 -29.23 0.66
CA VAL A 122 -15.54 -28.31 1.79
C VAL A 122 -16.71 -27.31 1.60
N PRO A 123 -17.37 -26.87 2.67
CA PRO A 123 -18.44 -25.89 2.55
C PRO A 123 -17.94 -24.61 1.86
N TYR A 124 -18.55 -24.29 0.73
CA TYR A 124 -18.31 -23.04 -0.01
C TYR A 124 -19.57 -22.18 0.06
N ARG A 125 -19.52 -21.15 0.90
CA ARG A 125 -20.65 -20.22 1.05
C ARG A 125 -20.55 -19.16 -0.05
N ALA A 126 -21.26 -19.32 -1.14
CA ALA A 126 -21.30 -18.38 -2.27
C ALA A 126 -21.99 -17.04 -1.90
N GLY A 127 -21.55 -16.38 -0.82
CA GLY A 127 -22.06 -15.07 -0.39
C GLY A 127 -21.62 -13.93 -1.30
N ILE A 128 -20.49 -14.10 -2.00
CA ILE A 128 -19.96 -13.14 -2.95
C ILE A 128 -19.84 -13.83 -4.31
N SER A 129 -20.36 -13.20 -5.38
CA SER A 129 -20.28 -13.74 -6.73
C SER A 129 -18.83 -13.73 -7.23
N THR A 130 -18.37 -14.84 -7.82
CA THR A 130 -17.03 -15.04 -8.37
C THR A 130 -17.08 -15.73 -9.72
N ALA A 131 -15.97 -15.76 -10.44
CA ALA A 131 -15.79 -16.66 -11.58
C ALA A 131 -15.91 -18.12 -11.12
N PRO A 132 -16.28 -19.07 -12.03
CA PRO A 132 -16.55 -20.45 -11.70
C PRO A 132 -15.40 -21.16 -10.97
N VAL A 133 -15.73 -21.87 -9.89
CA VAL A 133 -14.82 -22.79 -9.19
C VAL A 133 -14.87 -24.15 -9.89
N ARG A 134 -13.71 -24.68 -10.29
CA ARG A 134 -13.56 -25.97 -10.99
C ARG A 134 -13.44 -27.12 -10.02
N ALA A 135 -12.63 -26.92 -8.96
CA ALA A 135 -12.39 -27.94 -7.95
C ALA A 135 -11.86 -27.31 -6.66
N MET A 136 -12.04 -28.05 -5.56
CA MET A 136 -11.46 -27.73 -4.26
C MET A 136 -10.66 -28.93 -3.77
N TYR A 137 -9.55 -28.65 -3.11
CA TYR A 137 -8.63 -29.63 -2.59
C TYR A 137 -8.26 -29.29 -1.14
N GLN A 138 -8.00 -30.33 -0.34
CA GLN A 138 -7.53 -30.19 1.03
C GLN A 138 -6.19 -30.91 1.18
N ALA A 139 -5.28 -30.32 1.93
CA ALA A 139 -4.00 -30.95 2.27
C ALA A 139 -4.20 -32.16 3.19
N THR A 140 -3.40 -33.21 2.94
CA THR A 140 -3.39 -34.43 3.76
C THR A 140 -2.06 -34.64 4.46
N VAL A 141 -1.09 -33.78 4.26
CA VAL A 141 0.18 -33.79 5.01
C VAL A 141 -0.07 -33.46 6.48
N PRO A 142 0.74 -33.97 7.43
CA PRO A 142 0.69 -33.56 8.82
C PRO A 142 0.92 -32.05 8.95
N LEU A 143 0.04 -31.36 9.64
CA LEU A 143 0.11 -29.91 9.89
C LEU A 143 0.39 -29.68 11.38
N PRO A 144 1.09 -28.59 11.74
CA PRO A 144 1.19 -28.15 13.13
C PRO A 144 -0.21 -27.87 13.72
N ASP A 145 -0.41 -28.10 15.02
CA ASP A 145 -1.71 -27.95 15.72
C ASP A 145 -2.36 -26.57 15.52
N ARG A 146 -1.55 -25.52 15.34
CA ARG A 146 -2.01 -24.16 15.05
C ARG A 146 -2.66 -23.99 13.68
N VAL A 147 -2.36 -24.88 12.72
CA VAL A 147 -2.90 -24.83 11.35
C VAL A 147 -4.12 -25.72 11.26
N MET A 148 -5.30 -25.14 11.25
CA MET A 148 -6.57 -25.88 11.21
C MET A 148 -6.72 -26.73 9.92
N GLN A 149 -6.38 -26.13 8.78
CA GLN A 149 -6.43 -26.77 7.46
C GLN A 149 -5.72 -25.94 6.40
N ILE A 150 -5.38 -26.58 5.28
CA ILE A 150 -4.96 -25.91 4.04
C ILE A 150 -5.93 -26.34 2.95
N ILE A 151 -6.61 -25.37 2.35
CA ILE A 151 -7.54 -25.55 1.24
C ILE A 151 -6.95 -24.90 -0.01
N VAL A 152 -7.03 -25.59 -1.14
CA VAL A 152 -6.67 -25.03 -2.45
C VAL A 152 -7.91 -25.00 -3.33
N ILE A 153 -8.26 -23.84 -3.84
CA ILE A 153 -9.37 -23.62 -4.78
C ILE A 153 -8.80 -23.46 -6.17
N ASP A 154 -9.19 -24.30 -7.11
CA ASP A 154 -8.91 -24.14 -8.53
C ASP A 154 -10.13 -23.52 -9.20
N LYS A 155 -9.95 -22.36 -9.85
CA LYS A 155 -11.04 -21.61 -10.48
C LYS A 155 -10.63 -21.03 -11.83
N GLU A 156 -11.61 -20.55 -12.60
CA GLU A 156 -11.36 -19.76 -13.78
C GLU A 156 -10.76 -18.40 -13.41
N ASN A 157 -9.88 -17.87 -14.27
CA ASN A 157 -9.25 -16.59 -14.00
C ASN A 157 -10.28 -15.47 -13.91
N GLY A 158 -10.29 -14.77 -12.80
CA GLY A 158 -11.13 -13.60 -12.53
C GLY A 158 -10.32 -12.40 -12.00
N GLY A 159 -9.01 -12.59 -11.83
CA GLY A 159 -8.08 -11.63 -11.24
C GLY A 159 -8.02 -11.66 -9.72
N LYS A 160 -7.04 -10.96 -9.15
CA LYS A 160 -6.73 -10.99 -7.70
C LYS A 160 -7.96 -10.70 -6.82
N ALA A 161 -8.73 -9.66 -7.13
CA ALA A 161 -9.93 -9.29 -6.36
C ALA A 161 -10.96 -10.43 -6.33
N ASP A 162 -11.15 -11.12 -7.45
CA ASP A 162 -12.06 -12.25 -7.56
C ASP A 162 -11.55 -13.49 -6.83
N ALA A 163 -10.24 -13.75 -6.90
CA ALA A 163 -9.60 -14.81 -6.13
C ALA A 163 -9.75 -14.57 -4.61
N LEU A 164 -9.58 -13.32 -4.14
CA LEU A 164 -9.84 -12.96 -2.74
C LEU A 164 -11.29 -13.21 -2.35
N ASN A 165 -12.27 -12.88 -3.19
CA ASN A 165 -13.68 -13.17 -2.96
C ASN A 165 -13.96 -14.67 -2.84
N ALA A 166 -13.34 -15.49 -3.70
CA ALA A 166 -13.43 -16.94 -3.61
C ALA A 166 -12.87 -17.48 -2.28
N GLY A 167 -11.73 -16.92 -1.83
CA GLY A 167 -11.16 -17.25 -0.53
C GLY A 167 -12.05 -16.86 0.64
N ILE A 168 -12.71 -15.68 0.59
CA ILE A 168 -13.67 -15.24 1.61
C ILE A 168 -14.87 -16.20 1.68
N ASN A 169 -15.38 -16.66 0.53
CA ASN A 169 -16.47 -17.63 0.47
C ASN A 169 -16.12 -19.00 1.09
N ALA A 170 -14.85 -19.42 0.98
CA ALA A 170 -14.37 -20.68 1.54
C ALA A 170 -13.88 -20.57 3.00
N SER A 171 -13.62 -19.36 3.46
CA SER A 171 -13.17 -19.09 4.83
C SER A 171 -14.20 -19.54 5.88
N THR A 172 -13.73 -20.23 6.93
CA THR A 172 -14.58 -20.68 8.05
C THR A 172 -14.48 -19.75 9.26
N THR A 173 -13.49 -18.89 9.32
CA THR A 173 -13.15 -18.05 10.47
C THR A 173 -13.79 -16.64 10.40
N PRO A 174 -13.90 -15.91 11.53
CA PRO A 174 -14.51 -14.58 11.55
C PRO A 174 -13.65 -13.47 10.95
N TYR A 175 -12.34 -13.69 10.85
CA TYR A 175 -11.39 -12.76 10.26
C TYR A 175 -10.64 -13.41 9.11
N PHE A 176 -10.27 -12.63 8.12
CA PHE A 176 -9.37 -13.08 7.07
C PHE A 176 -8.24 -12.09 6.83
N VAL A 177 -7.16 -12.61 6.28
CA VAL A 177 -5.99 -11.86 5.86
C VAL A 177 -5.91 -11.92 4.33
N SER A 178 -5.85 -10.77 3.68
CA SER A 178 -5.50 -10.66 2.28
C SER A 178 -3.98 -10.61 2.15
N LEU A 179 -3.41 -11.51 1.35
CA LEU A 179 -1.96 -11.67 1.16
C LEU A 179 -1.60 -11.62 -0.32
N ASP A 180 -0.40 -11.08 -0.64
CA ASP A 180 0.23 -11.34 -1.93
C ASP A 180 1.07 -12.63 -1.83
N ALA A 181 0.98 -13.51 -2.83
CA ALA A 181 1.68 -14.80 -2.84
C ALA A 181 3.22 -14.69 -2.78
N ASP A 182 3.76 -13.52 -3.11
CA ASP A 182 5.18 -13.23 -3.19
C ASP A 182 5.67 -12.32 -2.04
N SER A 183 4.89 -12.18 -0.97
CA SER A 183 5.24 -11.36 0.19
C SER A 183 5.80 -12.21 1.32
N ILE A 184 6.76 -11.67 2.04
CA ILE A 184 7.31 -12.28 3.26
C ILE A 184 6.64 -11.64 4.45
N LEU A 185 6.03 -12.46 5.32
CA LEU A 185 5.46 -12.00 6.58
C LEU A 185 6.49 -12.05 7.71
N ASP A 186 6.39 -11.10 8.63
CA ASP A 186 6.98 -11.26 9.94
C ASP A 186 6.24 -12.35 10.72
N GLN A 187 6.95 -13.14 11.50
CA GLN A 187 6.36 -14.25 12.23
C GLN A 187 5.25 -13.82 13.20
N ARG A 188 5.43 -12.67 13.84
CA ARG A 188 4.48 -12.11 14.82
C ARG A 188 3.46 -11.17 14.19
N ALA A 189 3.49 -10.97 12.86
CA ALA A 189 2.61 -10.02 12.15
C ALA A 189 1.14 -10.24 12.46
N LEU A 190 0.70 -11.50 12.46
CA LEU A 190 -0.69 -11.86 12.75
C LEU A 190 -1.08 -11.52 14.19
N LYS A 191 -0.24 -11.89 15.16
CA LYS A 191 -0.46 -11.56 16.58
C LYS A 191 -0.60 -10.06 16.79
N GLU A 192 0.29 -9.28 16.19
CA GLU A 192 0.29 -7.83 16.34
C GLU A 192 -0.94 -7.15 15.73
N LEU A 193 -1.37 -7.60 14.54
CA LEU A 193 -2.58 -7.04 13.92
C LEU A 193 -3.83 -7.48 14.67
N MET A 194 -3.92 -8.74 15.07
CA MET A 194 -5.07 -9.24 15.83
C MET A 194 -5.15 -8.64 17.22
N ARG A 195 -4.02 -8.29 17.84
CA ARG A 195 -4.01 -7.53 19.09
C ARG A 195 -4.74 -6.19 18.95
N VAL A 196 -4.52 -5.45 17.84
CA VAL A 196 -5.22 -4.18 17.59
C VAL A 196 -6.74 -4.37 17.55
N ILE A 197 -7.21 -5.51 16.99
CA ILE A 197 -8.64 -5.85 16.93
C ILE A 197 -9.16 -6.30 18.30
N GLN A 198 -8.36 -6.99 19.10
CA GLN A 198 -8.75 -7.44 20.44
C GLN A 198 -8.80 -6.27 21.43
N GLU A 199 -7.84 -5.34 21.36
CA GLU A 199 -7.81 -4.12 22.17
C GLU A 199 -8.95 -3.15 21.85
N ASP A 200 -9.38 -3.11 20.58
CA ASP A 200 -10.50 -2.26 20.15
C ASP A 200 -11.43 -3.02 19.20
N PRO A 201 -12.54 -3.61 19.74
CA PRO A 201 -13.51 -4.35 18.95
C PRO A 201 -14.23 -3.53 17.87
N ARG A 202 -14.04 -2.21 17.84
CA ARG A 202 -14.58 -1.34 16.78
C ARG A 202 -13.79 -1.46 15.48
N VAL A 203 -12.58 -2.05 15.52
CA VAL A 203 -11.73 -2.18 14.34
C VAL A 203 -12.26 -3.29 13.43
N VAL A 204 -12.67 -2.91 12.21
CA VAL A 204 -13.18 -3.84 11.17
C VAL A 204 -12.10 -4.22 10.14
N ALA A 205 -11.05 -3.42 10.05
CA ALA A 205 -9.88 -3.72 9.21
C ALA A 205 -8.63 -3.10 9.81
N VAL A 206 -7.51 -3.82 9.72
CA VAL A 206 -6.21 -3.33 10.17
C VAL A 206 -5.14 -3.75 9.18
N GLY A 207 -4.32 -2.79 8.76
CA GLY A 207 -3.11 -3.03 7.97
C GLY A 207 -1.87 -2.69 8.78
N GLY A 208 -0.73 -3.13 8.28
CA GLY A 208 0.55 -2.81 8.88
C GLY A 208 1.52 -2.20 7.87
N GLN A 209 2.65 -1.72 8.38
CA GLN A 209 3.70 -1.19 7.53
C GLN A 209 4.29 -2.31 6.67
N VAL A 210 4.41 -2.05 5.37
CA VAL A 210 5.15 -2.90 4.43
C VAL A 210 6.53 -2.32 4.21
N ALA A 211 7.55 -3.14 4.37
CA ALA A 211 8.94 -2.78 4.15
C ALA A 211 9.46 -3.31 2.82
N ILE A 212 10.59 -2.79 2.37
CA ILE A 212 11.25 -3.22 1.14
C ILE A 212 12.16 -4.40 1.45
N ALA A 213 11.98 -5.50 0.70
CA ALA A 213 12.78 -6.71 0.83
C ALA A 213 14.14 -6.64 0.09
N ASN A 214 14.26 -5.76 -0.92
CA ASN A 214 15.52 -5.54 -1.63
C ASN A 214 16.63 -5.10 -0.66
N GLY A 215 17.74 -5.82 -0.64
CA GLY A 215 18.85 -5.62 0.31
C GLY A 215 18.70 -6.36 1.63
N CYS A 216 17.59 -7.07 1.87
CA CYS A 216 17.41 -7.94 3.01
C CYS A 216 17.97 -9.34 2.75
N THR A 217 18.45 -10.00 3.80
CA THR A 217 18.77 -11.43 3.74
C THR A 217 17.55 -12.24 4.16
N VAL A 218 17.10 -13.13 3.29
CA VAL A 218 15.94 -13.99 3.53
C VAL A 218 16.43 -15.44 3.65
N ARG A 219 16.00 -16.15 4.69
CA ARG A 219 16.23 -17.59 4.89
C ARG A 219 14.93 -18.25 5.36
N ASN A 220 14.55 -19.35 4.73
CA ASN A 220 13.32 -20.10 5.08
C ASN A 220 12.08 -19.20 5.16
N SER A 221 11.88 -18.34 4.14
CA SER A 221 10.79 -17.35 4.06
C SER A 221 10.74 -16.36 5.24
N ARG A 222 11.89 -16.08 5.88
CA ARG A 222 12.03 -15.13 6.98
C ARG A 222 13.10 -14.11 6.67
N VAL A 223 12.84 -12.85 7.01
CA VAL A 223 13.86 -11.81 6.97
C VAL A 223 14.75 -11.95 8.20
N VAL A 224 16.00 -12.33 8.00
CA VAL A 224 16.99 -12.52 9.07
C VAL A 224 17.89 -11.32 9.25
N SER A 225 18.03 -10.47 8.22
CA SER A 225 18.80 -9.23 8.28
C SER A 225 18.19 -8.21 7.33
N VAL A 226 18.18 -6.95 7.74
CA VAL A 226 17.67 -5.83 6.94
C VAL A 226 18.81 -4.90 6.57
N GLY A 227 19.01 -4.69 5.27
CA GLY A 227 20.06 -3.83 4.73
C GLY A 227 19.56 -2.85 3.68
N LEU A 228 20.45 -1.95 3.25
CA LEU A 228 20.15 -1.06 2.12
C LEU A 228 20.19 -1.82 0.80
N PRO A 229 19.25 -1.55 -0.11
CA PRO A 229 19.33 -2.03 -1.47
C PRO A 229 20.65 -1.63 -2.15
N GLU A 230 21.22 -2.51 -2.97
CA GLU A 230 22.45 -2.20 -3.71
C GLU A 230 22.21 -1.16 -4.81
N ARG A 231 21.07 -1.27 -5.51
CA ARG A 231 20.72 -0.40 -6.64
C ARG A 231 20.08 0.91 -6.17
N SER A 232 20.35 1.98 -6.92
CA SER A 232 19.82 3.32 -6.62
C SER A 232 18.29 3.40 -6.70
N LEU A 233 17.68 2.71 -7.67
CA LEU A 233 16.25 2.80 -7.88
C LEU A 233 15.42 2.28 -6.68
N PRO A 234 15.71 1.12 -6.06
CA PRO A 234 15.11 0.71 -4.79
C PRO A 234 15.41 1.66 -3.62
N ARG A 235 16.57 2.34 -3.57
CA ARG A 235 16.87 3.32 -2.52
C ARG A 235 15.96 4.54 -2.59
N PHE A 236 15.68 5.09 -3.77
CA PHE A 236 14.67 6.13 -3.94
C PHE A 236 13.28 5.66 -3.50
N GLN A 237 12.90 4.44 -3.86
CA GLN A 237 11.63 3.86 -3.43
C GLN A 237 11.59 3.66 -1.91
N MET A 238 12.70 3.37 -1.25
CA MET A 238 12.77 3.27 0.22
C MET A 238 12.47 4.63 0.88
N VAL A 239 13.01 5.74 0.36
CA VAL A 239 12.67 7.10 0.83
C VAL A 239 11.16 7.36 0.67
N GLU A 240 10.62 7.02 -0.50
CA GLU A 240 9.20 7.17 -0.78
C GLU A 240 8.32 6.32 0.14
N TYR A 241 8.74 5.09 0.48
CA TYR A 241 8.03 4.23 1.44
C TYR A 241 8.06 4.82 2.85
N PHE A 242 9.16 5.38 3.29
CA PHE A 242 9.20 6.07 4.58
C PHE A 242 8.25 7.27 4.63
N ARG A 243 8.18 8.05 3.56
CA ARG A 243 7.25 9.19 3.48
C ARG A 243 5.79 8.74 3.40
N SER A 244 5.47 7.87 2.44
CA SER A 244 4.08 7.56 2.09
C SER A 244 3.50 6.42 2.92
N PHE A 245 4.25 5.32 3.10
CA PHE A 245 3.74 4.12 3.78
C PHE A 245 3.93 4.18 5.29
N THR A 246 5.04 4.81 5.76
CA THR A 246 5.30 4.89 7.18
C THR A 246 4.70 6.17 7.77
N ALA A 247 5.18 7.34 7.35
CA ALA A 247 4.79 8.60 7.96
C ALA A 247 3.34 8.99 7.62
N ALA A 248 2.96 9.01 6.32
CA ALA A 248 1.64 9.49 5.94
C ALA A 248 0.52 8.58 6.43
N ARG A 249 0.61 7.25 6.24
CA ARG A 249 -0.45 6.33 6.71
C ARG A 249 -0.62 6.35 8.22
N THR A 250 0.47 6.46 8.97
CA THR A 250 0.39 6.58 10.43
C THR A 250 -0.21 7.90 10.88
N GLY A 251 0.16 9.01 10.21
CA GLY A 251 -0.45 10.30 10.47
C GLY A 251 -1.95 10.30 10.18
N LEU A 252 -2.35 9.71 9.05
CA LEU A 252 -3.76 9.54 8.68
C LEU A 252 -4.53 8.62 9.64
N ASP A 253 -3.92 7.52 10.11
CA ASP A 253 -4.53 6.65 11.13
C ASP A 253 -4.79 7.43 12.43
N ARG A 254 -3.86 8.28 12.85
CA ARG A 254 -4.01 9.11 14.05
C ARG A 254 -5.25 10.01 14.02
N VAL A 255 -5.62 10.48 12.84
CA VAL A 255 -6.82 11.31 12.62
C VAL A 255 -8.00 10.51 12.07
N GLN A 256 -7.90 9.17 12.03
CA GLN A 256 -8.94 8.27 11.51
C GLN A 256 -9.35 8.61 10.07
N ALA A 257 -8.36 8.89 9.23
CA ALA A 257 -8.54 9.35 7.85
C ALA A 257 -7.77 8.50 6.82
N ILE A 258 -7.38 7.27 7.18
CA ILE A 258 -6.64 6.36 6.29
C ILE A 258 -7.56 5.85 5.18
N LEU A 259 -7.15 6.00 3.92
CA LEU A 259 -7.92 5.56 2.75
C LEU A 259 -7.37 4.31 2.07
N ILE A 260 -6.19 3.85 2.49
CA ILE A 260 -5.55 2.69 1.89
C ILE A 260 -4.78 1.91 2.96
N LEU A 261 -5.08 0.62 3.05
CA LEU A 261 -4.20 -0.39 3.63
C LEU A 261 -3.41 -1.05 2.50
N SER A 262 -2.35 -1.75 2.81
CA SER A 262 -1.57 -2.39 1.74
C SER A 262 -2.28 -3.63 1.20
N GLY A 263 -2.32 -3.78 -0.14
CA GLY A 263 -2.75 -5.02 -0.78
C GLY A 263 -1.82 -6.22 -0.53
N VAL A 264 -0.64 -5.93 0.03
CA VAL A 264 0.37 -6.94 0.41
C VAL A 264 -0.06 -7.71 1.66
N PHE A 265 -0.66 -7.01 2.65
CA PHE A 265 -1.03 -7.61 3.92
C PHE A 265 -2.01 -6.73 4.70
N ALA A 266 -3.21 -7.23 4.95
CA ALA A 266 -4.20 -6.59 5.81
C ALA A 266 -5.19 -7.62 6.37
N VAL A 267 -5.64 -7.42 7.60
CA VAL A 267 -6.66 -8.24 8.29
C VAL A 267 -8.01 -7.53 8.20
N PHE A 268 -9.06 -8.30 7.95
CA PHE A 268 -10.43 -7.80 7.80
C PHE A 268 -11.43 -8.64 8.62
N GLU A 269 -12.44 -8.00 9.19
CA GLU A 269 -13.63 -8.65 9.72
C GLU A 269 -14.48 -9.17 8.54
N LYS A 270 -14.62 -10.49 8.44
CA LYS A 270 -15.24 -11.15 7.28
C LYS A 270 -16.69 -10.71 7.05
N ASP A 271 -17.49 -10.66 8.10
CA ASP A 271 -18.91 -10.30 7.98
C ASP A 271 -19.10 -8.88 7.43
N THR A 272 -18.31 -7.92 7.90
CA THR A 272 -18.35 -6.54 7.38
C THR A 272 -17.99 -6.46 5.90
N VAL A 273 -16.99 -7.23 5.45
CA VAL A 273 -16.61 -7.28 4.03
C VAL A 273 -17.70 -7.95 3.19
N ILE A 274 -18.31 -9.04 3.64
CA ILE A 274 -19.43 -9.69 2.95
C ILE A 274 -20.62 -8.74 2.83
N ARG A 275 -20.97 -8.03 3.90
CA ARG A 275 -22.07 -7.03 3.90
C ARG A 275 -21.84 -5.87 2.93
N THR A 276 -20.60 -5.59 2.58
CA THR A 276 -20.25 -4.58 1.55
C THR A 276 -20.10 -5.18 0.16
N GLY A 277 -20.29 -6.50 -0.01
CA GLY A 277 -20.24 -7.21 -1.27
C GLY A 277 -18.86 -7.71 -1.71
N GLY A 278 -17.87 -7.79 -0.78
CA GLY A 278 -16.54 -8.28 -1.09
C GLY A 278 -15.68 -7.29 -1.88
N TYR A 279 -14.59 -7.75 -2.49
CA TYR A 279 -13.76 -6.94 -3.39
C TYR A 279 -14.47 -6.67 -4.72
N LEU A 280 -14.29 -5.48 -5.27
CA LEU A 280 -14.97 -5.06 -6.48
C LEU A 280 -14.47 -5.82 -7.73
N THR A 281 -15.37 -6.57 -8.36
CA THR A 281 -15.11 -7.35 -9.58
C THR A 281 -16.27 -7.21 -10.56
N PRO A 282 -16.11 -7.60 -11.85
CA PRO A 282 -17.20 -7.60 -12.81
C PRO A 282 -18.37 -8.53 -12.44
N PHE A 283 -18.12 -9.51 -11.57
CA PHE A 283 -19.12 -10.52 -11.16
C PHE A 283 -20.04 -10.04 -10.03
N ILE A 284 -19.68 -8.95 -9.32
CA ILE A 284 -20.43 -8.48 -8.17
C ILE A 284 -21.83 -7.98 -8.56
N ARG A 285 -22.84 -8.58 -7.90
CA ARG A 285 -24.27 -8.22 -8.02
C ARG A 285 -24.85 -7.62 -6.74
N HIS A 286 -24.02 -7.40 -5.74
CA HIS A 286 -24.46 -6.94 -4.43
C HIS A 286 -25.10 -5.54 -4.49
N ARG A 287 -26.32 -5.39 -3.94
CA ARG A 287 -27.12 -4.16 -4.02
C ARG A 287 -26.37 -2.93 -3.49
N LEU A 288 -25.80 -3.05 -2.29
CA LEU A 288 -25.12 -1.93 -1.62
C LEU A 288 -23.87 -1.49 -2.39
N THR A 289 -23.12 -2.45 -2.96
CA THR A 289 -21.95 -2.14 -3.79
C THR A 289 -22.37 -1.32 -5.01
N ARG A 290 -23.43 -1.73 -5.70
CA ARG A 290 -23.97 -0.99 -6.86
C ARG A 290 -24.47 0.41 -6.50
N GLU A 291 -25.09 0.55 -5.32
CA GLU A 291 -25.51 1.86 -4.79
C GLU A 291 -24.29 2.78 -4.56
N TYR A 292 -23.17 2.23 -4.07
CA TYR A 292 -21.99 3.00 -3.71
C TYR A 292 -21.10 3.34 -4.91
N VAL A 293 -20.86 2.40 -5.81
CA VAL A 293 -19.89 2.55 -6.90
C VAL A 293 -20.53 2.56 -8.31
N GLY A 294 -21.87 2.42 -8.39
CA GLY A 294 -22.59 2.37 -9.64
C GLY A 294 -22.32 1.08 -10.42
N GLN A 295 -22.18 1.20 -11.75
CA GLN A 295 -21.89 0.07 -12.64
C GLN A 295 -20.39 -0.18 -12.83
N ALA A 296 -19.57 0.13 -11.83
CA ALA A 296 -18.13 -0.12 -11.89
C ALA A 296 -17.86 -1.64 -12.06
N ALA A 297 -17.08 -1.98 -13.09
CA ALA A 297 -16.78 -3.36 -13.44
C ALA A 297 -15.52 -3.91 -12.75
N GLY A 298 -14.89 -3.13 -11.85
CA GLY A 298 -13.67 -3.50 -11.16
C GLY A 298 -12.75 -2.32 -10.93
N THR A 299 -11.60 -2.60 -10.33
CA THR A 299 -10.53 -1.62 -10.13
C THR A 299 -9.17 -2.34 -10.20
N VAL A 300 -8.12 -1.60 -10.53
CA VAL A 300 -6.74 -2.10 -10.50
C VAL A 300 -6.04 -1.85 -9.16
N CYS A 301 -6.71 -1.21 -8.19
CA CYS A 301 -6.28 -1.01 -6.81
C CYS A 301 -7.42 -1.43 -5.87
N GLU A 302 -7.61 -2.73 -5.76
CA GLU A 302 -8.64 -3.36 -4.92
C GLU A 302 -8.46 -3.02 -3.44
N ASP A 303 -7.22 -2.80 -3.02
CA ASP A 303 -6.82 -2.47 -1.65
C ASP A 303 -7.26 -1.06 -1.21
N MET A 304 -7.23 -0.08 -2.09
CA MET A 304 -7.75 1.26 -1.78
C MET A 304 -9.28 1.28 -1.86
N GLU A 305 -9.86 0.70 -2.91
CA GLU A 305 -11.30 0.74 -3.14
C GLU A 305 -12.07 0.12 -1.98
N ILE A 306 -11.65 -1.08 -1.53
CA ILE A 306 -12.33 -1.77 -0.42
C ILE A 306 -12.29 -0.93 0.87
N ILE A 307 -11.18 -0.24 1.16
CA ILE A 307 -11.05 0.58 2.36
C ILE A 307 -11.96 1.80 2.30
N VAL A 308 -12.02 2.51 1.17
CA VAL A 308 -12.92 3.66 1.02
C VAL A 308 -14.38 3.23 1.10
N ARG A 309 -14.73 2.07 0.51
CA ARG A 309 -16.08 1.51 0.58
C ARG A 309 -16.45 1.05 2.00
N LEU A 310 -15.53 0.45 2.73
CA LEU A 310 -15.71 0.10 4.15
C LEU A 310 -15.95 1.35 5.00
N HIS A 311 -15.17 2.43 4.80
CA HIS A 311 -15.45 3.71 5.47
C HIS A 311 -16.85 4.22 5.15
N ARG A 312 -17.26 4.16 3.88
CA ARG A 312 -18.62 4.58 3.49
C ARG A 312 -19.68 3.77 4.21
N TYR A 313 -19.53 2.45 4.25
CA TYR A 313 -20.46 1.54 4.93
C TYR A 313 -20.51 1.78 6.44
N VAL A 314 -19.34 1.85 7.07
CA VAL A 314 -19.23 2.08 8.51
C VAL A 314 -19.89 3.39 8.90
N LEU A 315 -19.58 4.50 8.23
CA LEU A 315 -20.14 5.81 8.51
C LEU A 315 -21.63 5.95 8.14
N ASP A 316 -22.12 5.12 7.22
CA ASP A 316 -23.52 5.12 6.79
C ASP A 316 -24.41 4.23 7.67
N LYS A 317 -23.89 3.10 8.16
CA LYS A 317 -24.71 2.04 8.79
C LYS A 317 -24.27 1.62 10.20
N MET A 318 -23.01 1.80 10.58
CA MET A 318 -22.47 1.21 11.82
C MET A 318 -21.90 2.23 12.81
N HIS A 319 -21.70 3.46 12.42
CA HIS A 319 -21.24 4.68 13.13
C HIS A 319 -20.09 4.54 14.16
N ASP A 320 -19.98 3.43 14.89
CA ASP A 320 -18.99 3.20 15.95
C ASP A 320 -17.86 2.24 15.52
N ARG A 321 -17.68 2.00 14.23
CA ARG A 321 -16.60 1.15 13.72
C ARG A 321 -15.52 1.97 13.05
N ARG A 322 -14.29 1.44 12.99
CA ARG A 322 -13.14 2.13 12.41
C ARG A 322 -12.16 1.20 11.69
N ILE A 323 -11.29 1.79 10.90
CA ILE A 323 -10.14 1.14 10.26
C ILE A 323 -8.88 1.61 10.97
N ALA A 324 -7.90 0.71 11.16
CA ALA A 324 -6.68 0.98 11.89
C ALA A 324 -5.42 0.66 11.07
N PHE A 325 -4.29 1.24 11.47
CA PHE A 325 -3.00 0.97 10.87
C PHE A 325 -1.93 0.74 11.94
N LEU A 326 -1.19 -0.36 11.80
CA LEU A 326 -0.08 -0.69 12.66
C LEU A 326 1.23 -0.13 12.08
N PRO A 327 1.90 0.76 12.81
CA PRO A 327 3.08 1.45 12.28
C PRO A 327 4.39 0.65 12.35
N HIS A 328 4.36 -0.67 12.48
CA HIS A 328 5.53 -1.54 12.49
C HIS A 328 5.64 -2.32 11.18
N PRO A 329 6.86 -2.71 10.77
CA PRO A 329 7.03 -3.64 9.66
C PRO A 329 6.41 -4.98 10.01
N VAL A 330 5.39 -5.38 9.24
CA VAL A 330 4.70 -6.66 9.38
C VAL A 330 4.86 -7.54 8.15
N ALA A 331 5.26 -6.94 7.03
CA ALA A 331 5.50 -7.65 5.78
C ALA A 331 6.61 -6.96 4.97
N TRP A 332 7.27 -7.73 4.12
CA TRP A 332 8.27 -7.26 3.16
C TRP A 332 7.84 -7.63 1.75
N THR A 333 8.07 -6.73 0.81
CA THR A 333 7.81 -6.93 -0.61
C THR A 333 8.99 -6.45 -1.45
N GLU A 334 9.22 -7.12 -2.58
CA GLU A 334 10.19 -6.64 -3.56
C GLU A 334 9.64 -5.41 -4.29
N VAL A 335 10.50 -4.39 -4.42
CA VAL A 335 10.20 -3.23 -5.25
C VAL A 335 10.92 -3.31 -6.59
N PRO A 336 10.37 -2.69 -7.64
CA PRO A 336 10.98 -2.67 -8.96
C PRO A 336 12.43 -2.19 -8.97
N GLU A 337 13.31 -2.94 -9.63
CA GLU A 337 14.71 -2.59 -9.82
C GLU A 337 15.00 -1.99 -11.21
N THR A 338 14.01 -1.99 -12.10
CA THR A 338 14.09 -1.43 -13.45
C THR A 338 13.08 -0.32 -13.67
N PHE A 339 13.45 0.66 -14.49
CA PHE A 339 12.54 1.75 -14.86
C PHE A 339 11.26 1.26 -15.56
N GLY A 340 11.38 0.18 -16.37
CA GLY A 340 10.24 -0.41 -17.07
C GLY A 340 9.20 -0.97 -16.10
N SER A 341 9.63 -1.73 -15.10
CA SER A 341 8.75 -2.30 -14.06
C SER A 341 8.16 -1.21 -13.16
N LEU A 342 8.98 -0.22 -12.76
CA LEU A 342 8.52 0.90 -11.94
C LEU A 342 7.47 1.74 -12.67
N ARG A 343 7.66 2.02 -13.96
CA ARG A 343 6.68 2.72 -14.80
C ARG A 343 5.32 2.00 -14.79
N LYS A 344 5.31 0.67 -15.01
CA LYS A 344 4.08 -0.13 -15.00
C LYS A 344 3.37 -0.05 -13.65
N GLN A 345 4.13 -0.17 -12.54
CA GLN A 345 3.61 -0.07 -11.18
C GLN A 345 3.00 1.31 -10.90
N ARG A 346 3.70 2.42 -11.21
CA ARG A 346 3.23 3.79 -10.96
C ARG A 346 2.01 4.15 -11.80
N GLY A 347 2.01 3.75 -13.06
CA GLY A 347 0.84 3.93 -13.95
C GLY A 347 -0.40 3.20 -13.42
N ARG A 348 -0.23 1.96 -12.94
CA ARG A 348 -1.31 1.19 -12.31
C ARG A 348 -1.83 1.87 -11.05
N TRP A 349 -0.95 2.25 -10.11
CA TRP A 349 -1.35 2.90 -8.87
C TRP A 349 -2.12 4.20 -9.10
N TYR A 350 -1.66 5.01 -10.04
CA TYR A 350 -2.33 6.27 -10.33
C TYR A 350 -3.69 6.08 -11.02
N ARG A 351 -3.81 5.07 -11.88
CA ARG A 351 -5.10 4.68 -12.46
C ARG A 351 -6.08 4.23 -11.38
N GLY A 352 -5.65 3.34 -10.48
CA GLY A 352 -6.49 2.85 -9.38
C GLY A 352 -6.88 3.94 -8.38
N LEU A 353 -5.99 4.89 -8.09
CA LEU A 353 -6.31 6.08 -7.33
C LEU A 353 -7.48 6.85 -7.95
N ARG A 354 -7.40 7.14 -9.26
CA ARG A 354 -8.47 7.82 -10.00
C ARG A 354 -9.80 7.04 -9.95
N GLU A 355 -9.75 5.74 -10.16
CA GLU A 355 -10.93 4.87 -10.11
C GLU A 355 -11.58 4.94 -8.73
N SER A 356 -10.83 4.71 -7.66
CA SER A 356 -11.33 4.73 -6.29
C SER A 356 -11.92 6.08 -5.88
N LEU A 357 -11.23 7.17 -6.20
CA LEU A 357 -11.72 8.53 -5.92
C LEU A 357 -13.01 8.85 -6.71
N ARG A 358 -13.08 8.43 -7.99
CA ARG A 358 -14.26 8.66 -8.83
C ARG A 358 -15.47 7.85 -8.35
N TYR A 359 -15.28 6.58 -7.98
CA TYR A 359 -16.36 5.73 -7.48
C TYR A 359 -16.97 6.28 -6.20
N HIS A 360 -16.14 6.82 -5.32
CA HIS A 360 -16.57 7.34 -4.03
C HIS A 360 -16.71 8.86 -3.96
N ARG A 361 -16.75 9.57 -5.12
CA ARG A 361 -16.93 11.03 -5.18
C ARG A 361 -18.18 11.53 -4.45
N GLY A 362 -19.20 10.67 -4.31
CA GLY A 362 -20.41 10.99 -3.56
C GLY A 362 -20.20 11.20 -2.06
N MET A 363 -19.01 10.90 -1.51
CA MET A 363 -18.65 11.22 -0.13
C MET A 363 -17.96 12.58 0.01
N LEU A 364 -17.42 13.13 -1.10
CA LEU A 364 -16.62 14.36 -1.11
C LEU A 364 -17.46 15.55 -0.62
N TRP A 365 -16.89 16.31 0.31
CA TRP A 365 -17.49 17.50 0.93
C TRP A 365 -18.82 17.26 1.67
N ARG A 366 -19.16 16.01 2.01
CA ARG A 366 -20.38 15.71 2.76
C ARG A 366 -20.07 15.52 4.25
N PRO A 367 -20.63 16.36 5.15
CA PRO A 367 -20.42 16.27 6.59
C PRO A 367 -20.81 14.93 7.22
N LYS A 368 -21.79 14.23 6.63
CA LYS A 368 -22.19 12.87 7.01
C LYS A 368 -21.01 11.90 7.11
N PHE A 369 -19.99 12.05 6.26
CA PHE A 369 -18.82 11.20 6.23
C PHE A 369 -17.64 11.76 7.04
N GLY A 370 -17.88 12.76 7.90
CA GLY A 370 -16.92 13.30 8.85
C GLY A 370 -15.55 13.58 8.22
N ARG A 371 -14.49 13.10 8.88
CA ARG A 371 -13.10 13.32 8.45
C ARG A 371 -12.77 12.69 7.10
N ILE A 372 -13.45 11.60 6.70
CA ILE A 372 -13.24 10.97 5.39
C ILE A 372 -13.74 11.91 4.28
N GLY A 373 -14.97 12.42 4.40
CA GLY A 373 -15.58 13.29 3.38
C GLY A 373 -15.01 14.70 3.35
N LEU A 374 -14.67 15.28 4.52
CA LEU A 374 -14.28 16.68 4.65
C LEU A 374 -12.76 16.90 4.62
N PHE A 375 -11.96 15.85 4.89
CA PHE A 375 -10.50 15.98 4.97
C PHE A 375 -9.78 14.97 4.08
N ALA A 376 -9.95 13.64 4.31
CA ALA A 376 -9.16 12.63 3.63
C ALA A 376 -9.37 12.64 2.10
N LEU A 377 -10.62 12.57 1.64
CA LEU A 377 -10.93 12.60 0.20
C LEU A 377 -10.52 13.92 -0.46
N PRO A 378 -10.82 15.12 0.09
CA PRO A 378 -10.30 16.38 -0.46
C PRO A 378 -8.77 16.41 -0.56
N ALA A 379 -8.05 15.96 0.48
CA ALA A 379 -6.58 15.91 0.46
C ALA A 379 -6.05 14.96 -0.62
N PHE A 380 -6.65 13.78 -0.79
CA PHE A 380 -6.27 12.85 -1.85
C PHE A 380 -6.58 13.38 -3.25
N TRP A 381 -7.73 14.06 -3.45
CA TRP A 381 -8.02 14.76 -4.70
C TRP A 381 -7.00 15.84 -4.98
N LEU A 382 -6.75 16.74 -4.02
CA LEU A 382 -5.89 17.90 -4.20
C LEU A 382 -4.42 17.53 -4.35
N PHE A 383 -3.89 16.69 -3.46
CA PHE A 383 -2.45 16.44 -3.36
C PHE A 383 -2.00 15.17 -4.10
N GLU A 384 -2.79 14.10 -4.09
CA GLU A 384 -2.38 12.85 -4.73
C GLU A 384 -2.83 12.77 -6.20
N TYR A 385 -4.07 13.20 -6.49
CA TYR A 385 -4.60 13.11 -7.84
C TYR A 385 -4.26 14.33 -8.70
N TYR A 386 -4.54 15.56 -8.24
CA TYR A 386 -4.21 16.77 -9.00
C TYR A 386 -2.76 17.20 -8.83
N GLY A 387 -2.04 16.74 -7.80
CA GLY A 387 -0.66 17.10 -7.54
C GLY A 387 0.27 17.01 -8.74
N PRO A 388 0.31 15.87 -9.46
CA PRO A 388 1.11 15.73 -10.68
C PRO A 388 0.75 16.73 -11.79
N LEU A 389 -0.53 17.08 -11.94
CA LEU A 389 -0.97 18.07 -12.92
C LEU A 389 -0.50 19.49 -12.54
N VAL A 390 -0.67 19.86 -11.26
CA VAL A 390 -0.23 21.17 -10.76
C VAL A 390 1.30 21.30 -10.87
N GLU A 391 2.04 20.24 -10.56
CA GLU A 391 3.50 20.26 -10.64
C GLU A 391 4.00 20.44 -12.09
N VAL A 392 3.43 19.70 -13.05
CA VAL A 392 3.80 19.85 -14.48
C VAL A 392 3.38 21.20 -15.01
N THR A 393 2.16 21.67 -14.70
CA THR A 393 1.72 23.01 -15.14
C THR A 393 2.57 24.10 -14.53
N GLY A 394 3.07 23.95 -13.29
CA GLY A 394 4.03 24.85 -12.68
C GLY A 394 5.36 24.92 -13.43
N TYR A 395 5.94 23.77 -13.81
CA TYR A 395 7.16 23.75 -14.63
C TYR A 395 6.96 24.36 -16.00
N LEU A 396 5.85 24.05 -16.67
CA LEU A 396 5.50 24.64 -17.97
C LEU A 396 5.28 26.14 -17.86
N PHE A 397 4.68 26.60 -16.77
CA PHE A 397 4.46 28.01 -16.52
C PHE A 397 5.77 28.77 -16.34
N ILE A 398 6.74 28.25 -15.57
CA ILE A 398 8.07 28.85 -15.44
C ILE A 398 8.77 28.92 -16.80
N LEU A 399 8.74 27.81 -17.57
CA LEU A 399 9.30 27.77 -18.91
C LEU A 399 8.64 28.83 -19.83
N PHE A 400 7.33 28.93 -19.78
CA PHE A 400 6.57 29.94 -20.54
C PHE A 400 7.00 31.36 -20.17
N LEU A 401 7.12 31.68 -18.89
CA LEU A 401 7.58 33.01 -18.44
C LEU A 401 8.99 33.34 -18.90
N PHE A 402 9.89 32.33 -18.86
CA PHE A 402 11.25 32.49 -19.35
C PHE A 402 11.28 32.77 -20.86
N LEU A 403 10.56 31.99 -21.66
CA LEU A 403 10.48 32.16 -23.13
C LEU A 403 9.83 33.51 -23.51
N MET A 404 8.76 33.89 -22.81
CA MET A 404 8.11 35.19 -23.04
C MET A 404 9.03 36.37 -22.66
N GLY A 405 9.84 36.24 -21.61
CA GLY A 405 10.86 37.21 -21.27
C GLY A 405 11.88 37.40 -22.38
N LEU A 406 12.34 36.31 -23.00
CA LEU A 406 13.27 36.38 -24.13
C LEU A 406 12.64 37.00 -25.39
N VAL A 407 11.38 36.70 -25.69
CA VAL A 407 10.69 37.19 -26.90
C VAL A 407 10.33 38.70 -26.80
N LEU A 408 9.96 39.13 -25.58
CA LEU A 408 9.43 40.47 -25.37
C LEU A 408 10.47 41.44 -24.78
N ASP A 409 11.71 40.96 -24.57
CA ASP A 409 12.77 41.72 -23.88
C ASP A 409 12.28 42.33 -22.55
N GLN A 410 11.48 41.54 -21.82
CA GLN A 410 10.89 41.96 -20.54
C GLN A 410 11.02 40.84 -19.50
N GLN A 411 11.29 41.22 -18.26
CA GLN A 411 11.46 40.26 -17.17
C GLN A 411 10.10 39.91 -16.52
N PHE A 412 9.43 38.86 -17.04
CA PHE A 412 8.19 38.32 -16.43
C PHE A 412 8.48 37.41 -15.24
N LEU A 413 9.66 36.78 -15.19
CA LEU A 413 10.07 35.91 -14.11
C LEU A 413 11.08 36.66 -13.22
N SER A 414 10.62 37.12 -12.04
CA SER A 414 11.51 37.73 -11.07
C SER A 414 12.44 36.69 -10.44
N TYR A 415 13.67 37.05 -10.14
CA TYR A 415 14.62 36.20 -9.43
C TYR A 415 14.07 35.79 -8.05
N ASP A 416 13.40 36.69 -7.34
CA ASP A 416 12.82 36.41 -6.03
C ASP A 416 11.73 35.36 -6.10
N TYR A 417 10.87 35.38 -7.12
CA TYR A 417 9.86 34.35 -7.33
C TYR A 417 10.51 33.02 -7.68
N LEU A 418 11.51 33.01 -8.57
CA LEU A 418 12.23 31.76 -8.92
C LEU A 418 12.90 31.16 -7.70
N LEU A 419 13.58 31.93 -6.88
CA LEU A 419 14.20 31.50 -5.64
C LEU A 419 13.14 30.99 -4.64
N ALA A 420 12.06 31.70 -4.45
CA ALA A 420 10.96 31.28 -3.59
C ALA A 420 10.32 29.97 -4.08
N PHE A 421 10.09 29.85 -5.38
CA PHE A 421 9.55 28.63 -5.98
C PHE A 421 10.49 27.43 -5.79
N LEU A 422 11.80 27.59 -6.03
CA LEU A 422 12.80 26.55 -5.82
C LEU A 422 12.94 26.19 -4.34
N ALA A 423 12.96 27.19 -3.46
CA ALA A 423 13.04 26.98 -2.02
C ALA A 423 11.83 26.18 -1.49
N VAL A 424 10.62 26.49 -1.95
CA VAL A 424 9.40 25.80 -1.51
C VAL A 424 9.19 24.47 -2.20
N SER A 425 9.41 24.37 -3.50
CA SER A 425 9.16 23.12 -4.25
C SER A 425 10.27 22.08 -4.04
N LEU A 426 11.53 22.48 -4.03
CA LEU A 426 12.68 21.58 -3.88
C LEU A 426 13.21 21.56 -2.45
N GLY A 427 13.49 22.72 -1.86
CA GLY A 427 14.10 22.83 -0.53
C GLY A 427 13.18 22.35 0.59
N TYR A 428 11.95 22.85 0.63
CA TYR A 428 10.96 22.38 1.62
C TYR A 428 10.58 20.91 1.37
N GLY A 429 10.45 20.47 0.11
CA GLY A 429 10.24 19.07 -0.24
C GLY A 429 11.39 18.17 0.22
N ALA A 430 12.64 18.59 0.07
CA ALA A 430 13.81 17.85 0.56
C ALA A 430 13.81 17.76 2.10
N LEU A 431 13.48 18.84 2.80
CA LEU A 431 13.33 18.83 4.27
C LEU A 431 12.27 17.80 4.71
N VAL A 432 11.11 17.77 4.06
CA VAL A 432 10.04 16.80 4.33
C VAL A 432 10.53 15.37 4.12
N ASN A 433 11.26 15.09 3.04
CA ASN A 433 11.84 13.78 2.77
C ASN A 433 12.89 13.37 3.81
N VAL A 434 13.77 14.28 4.20
CA VAL A 434 14.78 14.04 5.25
C VAL A 434 14.10 13.70 6.57
N LEU A 435 13.10 14.47 6.99
CA LEU A 435 12.35 14.22 8.21
C LEU A 435 11.58 12.88 8.15
N ALA A 436 11.00 12.55 7.00
CA ALA A 436 10.34 11.26 6.80
C ALA A 436 11.31 10.08 6.95
N VAL A 437 12.53 10.19 6.39
CA VAL A 437 13.58 9.18 6.55
C VAL A 437 14.03 9.07 8.00
N VAL A 438 14.25 10.18 8.70
CA VAL A 438 14.67 10.17 10.11
C VAL A 438 13.61 9.49 10.98
N VAL A 439 12.35 9.91 10.87
CA VAL A 439 11.23 9.34 11.62
C VAL A 439 11.00 7.88 11.22
N GLY A 440 11.06 7.56 9.93
CA GLY A 440 10.87 6.22 9.39
C GLY A 440 11.97 5.26 9.83
N ALA A 441 13.24 5.62 9.72
CA ALA A 441 14.38 4.80 10.14
C ALA A 441 14.38 4.57 11.65
N TRP A 442 14.08 5.62 12.43
CA TRP A 442 13.94 5.50 13.88
C TRP A 442 12.86 4.49 14.27
N ARG A 443 11.66 4.59 13.67
CA ARG A 443 10.54 3.66 13.90
C ARG A 443 10.85 2.25 13.47
N PHE A 444 11.45 2.11 12.30
CA PHE A 444 11.80 0.80 11.74
C PHE A 444 12.76 0.06 12.67
N ARG A 445 13.74 0.78 13.22
CA ARG A 445 14.68 0.23 14.17
C ARG A 445 14.02 -0.20 15.49
N TYR A 446 13.14 0.63 16.05
CA TYR A 446 12.43 0.29 17.29
C TYR A 446 11.42 -0.85 17.10
N GLY A 447 10.69 -0.89 15.99
CA GLY A 447 9.74 -1.95 15.69
C GLY A 447 10.35 -3.34 15.49
N LEU A 448 11.66 -3.43 15.26
CA LEU A 448 12.40 -4.68 15.08
C LEU A 448 13.39 -4.97 16.24
N ALA A 449 13.52 -4.08 17.21
CA ALA A 449 14.54 -4.19 18.26
C ALA A 449 14.39 -5.47 19.10
N ASP A 450 13.16 -5.92 19.33
CA ASP A 450 12.86 -7.13 20.12
C ASP A 450 12.93 -8.42 19.30
N ARG A 451 13.09 -8.31 17.97
CA ARG A 451 13.02 -9.44 17.03
C ARG A 451 14.36 -9.80 16.40
N LEU A 452 15.21 -8.82 16.22
CA LEU A 452 16.51 -8.98 15.60
C LEU A 452 17.62 -8.64 16.60
N GLN A 453 18.71 -9.40 16.55
CA GLN A 453 19.91 -9.07 17.28
C GLN A 453 20.41 -7.67 16.89
N ARG A 454 20.98 -6.92 17.82
CA ARG A 454 21.36 -5.50 17.62
C ARG A 454 22.17 -5.23 16.34
N HIS A 455 23.04 -6.16 15.95
CA HIS A 455 23.87 -6.02 14.73
C HIS A 455 23.10 -6.30 13.42
N LEU A 456 21.93 -6.93 13.52
CA LEU A 456 21.04 -7.22 12.37
C LEU A 456 19.93 -6.16 12.21
N LEU A 457 19.85 -5.23 13.17
CA LEU A 457 18.88 -4.12 13.10
C LEU A 457 19.19 -3.22 11.90
N PRO A 458 18.15 -2.80 11.15
CA PRO A 458 18.32 -1.91 10.02
C PRO A 458 18.93 -0.58 10.47
N PHE A 459 19.68 0.03 9.57
CA PHE A 459 20.30 1.35 9.78
C PHE A 459 21.19 1.41 11.04
N SER A 460 21.78 0.29 11.44
CA SER A 460 22.73 0.22 12.54
C SER A 460 24.03 0.96 12.24
N ARG A 461 24.42 1.02 10.96
CA ARG A 461 25.60 1.74 10.49
C ARG A 461 25.25 3.18 10.13
N ARG A 462 25.95 4.16 10.69
CA ARG A 462 25.79 5.59 10.36
C ARG A 462 25.84 5.86 8.86
N ARG A 463 26.67 5.13 8.12
CA ARG A 463 26.80 5.23 6.67
C ARG A 463 25.48 4.94 5.94
N GLU A 464 24.70 3.96 6.37
CA GLU A 464 23.42 3.60 5.75
C GLU A 464 22.40 4.73 5.89
N VAL A 465 22.32 5.34 7.08
CA VAL A 465 21.46 6.50 7.31
C VAL A 465 21.89 7.68 6.45
N LEU A 466 23.18 7.98 6.39
CA LEU A 466 23.72 9.07 5.56
C LEU A 466 23.41 8.86 4.06
N ILE A 467 23.52 7.63 3.57
CA ILE A 467 23.14 7.30 2.19
C ILE A 467 21.66 7.58 1.97
N LEU A 468 20.78 7.15 2.87
CA LEU A 468 19.32 7.41 2.74
C LEU A 468 18.98 8.90 2.81
N LEU A 469 19.66 9.67 3.68
CA LEU A 469 19.49 11.12 3.74
C LEU A 469 19.93 11.80 2.44
N LEU A 470 21.03 11.34 1.83
CA LEU A 470 21.46 11.80 0.50
C LEU A 470 20.39 11.50 -0.57
N TYR A 471 19.85 10.27 -0.59
CA TYR A 471 18.76 9.91 -1.51
C TYR A 471 17.48 10.71 -1.25
N ALA A 472 17.17 11.06 0.01
CA ALA A 472 16.05 11.91 0.36
C ALA A 472 16.17 13.33 -0.21
N MET A 473 17.39 13.87 -0.24
CA MET A 473 17.67 15.16 -0.88
C MET A 473 17.61 15.05 -2.41
N LEU A 474 18.22 13.99 -2.98
CA LEU A 474 18.30 13.77 -4.42
C LEU A 474 16.96 13.37 -5.05
N GLU A 475 15.99 12.87 -4.29
CA GLU A 475 14.68 12.44 -4.82
C GLU A 475 14.00 13.53 -5.65
N ASN A 476 14.13 14.80 -5.24
CA ASN A 476 13.54 15.94 -5.91
C ASN A 476 14.22 16.32 -7.24
N PHE A 477 15.39 15.71 -7.54
CA PHE A 477 16.15 15.96 -8.75
C PHE A 477 16.17 14.72 -9.65
N GLY A 478 15.38 14.71 -10.69
CA GLY A 478 15.28 13.63 -11.69
C GLY A 478 14.29 12.54 -11.34
N TYR A 479 14.40 11.85 -10.18
CA TYR A 479 13.52 10.75 -9.83
C TYR A 479 12.04 11.18 -9.68
N ARG A 480 11.79 12.30 -9.02
CA ARG A 480 10.44 12.87 -8.86
C ARG A 480 9.83 13.23 -10.20
N GLN A 481 10.57 13.90 -11.09
CA GLN A 481 10.11 14.28 -12.42
C GLN A 481 9.80 13.06 -13.28
N LEU A 482 10.63 12.01 -13.18
CA LEU A 482 10.41 10.76 -13.90
C LEU A 482 9.13 10.04 -13.41
N THR A 483 8.92 9.96 -12.10
CA THR A 483 7.69 9.37 -11.53
C THR A 483 6.46 10.20 -11.86
N LEU A 484 6.58 11.52 -11.89
CA LEU A 484 5.55 12.46 -12.32
C LEU A 484 5.09 12.17 -13.76
N TYR A 485 6.03 12.04 -14.69
CA TYR A 485 5.74 11.67 -16.07
C TYR A 485 4.98 10.33 -16.17
N TRP A 486 5.38 9.31 -15.42
CA TRP A 486 4.71 8.02 -15.43
C TRP A 486 3.30 8.06 -14.83
N ARG A 487 3.08 8.89 -13.79
CA ARG A 487 1.76 9.11 -13.21
C ARG A 487 0.82 9.77 -14.23
N LEU A 488 1.28 10.79 -14.93
CA LEU A 488 0.51 11.46 -16.00
C LEU A 488 0.22 10.54 -17.18
N ARG A 489 1.19 9.71 -17.57
CA ARG A 489 0.97 8.69 -18.60
C ARG A 489 -0.07 7.66 -18.16
N GLY A 490 -0.03 7.24 -16.90
CA GLY A 490 -1.07 6.37 -16.32
C GLY A 490 -2.46 7.00 -16.38
N LEU A 491 -2.57 8.30 -16.14
CA LEU A 491 -3.83 9.06 -16.30
C LEU A 491 -4.30 9.05 -17.76
N TRP A 492 -3.41 9.29 -18.70
CA TRP A 492 -3.69 9.27 -20.12
C TRP A 492 -4.16 7.87 -20.60
N ASP A 493 -3.48 6.81 -20.15
CA ASP A 493 -3.88 5.43 -20.43
C ASP A 493 -5.27 5.12 -19.86
N ALA A 494 -5.58 5.61 -18.65
CA ALA A 494 -6.90 5.49 -18.03
C ALA A 494 -7.99 6.25 -18.80
N TRP A 495 -7.64 7.41 -19.37
CA TRP A 495 -8.56 8.22 -20.18
C TRP A 495 -8.88 7.55 -21.52
N ARG A 496 -7.89 6.82 -22.07
CA ARG A 496 -8.05 5.99 -23.29
C ARG A 496 -8.74 4.65 -23.05
N GLY A 497 -9.20 4.36 -21.84
CA GLY A 497 -9.95 3.14 -21.52
C GLY A 497 -9.10 1.86 -21.46
N LYS A 498 -7.77 1.95 -21.34
CA LYS A 498 -6.92 0.76 -21.16
C LYS A 498 -7.18 0.12 -19.81
N THR A 499 -7.73 -1.10 -19.80
CA THR A 499 -8.13 -1.84 -18.58
C THR A 499 -7.17 -2.98 -18.20
N GLY A 500 -6.17 -3.30 -19.01
CA GLY A 500 -5.29 -4.46 -18.81
C GLY A 500 -4.42 -4.40 -17.55
N TRP A 501 -4.30 -5.54 -16.86
CA TRP A 501 -3.34 -5.77 -15.78
C TRP A 501 -2.06 -6.36 -16.37
N GLU A 502 -0.98 -5.58 -16.42
CA GLU A 502 0.32 -6.07 -16.86
C GLU A 502 1.13 -6.57 -15.66
N LYS A 503 1.36 -7.88 -15.58
CA LYS A 503 2.29 -8.48 -14.59
C LYS A 503 3.72 -8.02 -14.93
N PHE A 504 4.48 -7.59 -13.94
CA PHE A 504 5.92 -7.37 -14.09
C PHE A 504 6.66 -8.55 -13.49
N GLY A 505 7.74 -9.01 -14.17
CA GLY A 505 8.59 -10.11 -13.68
C GLY A 505 9.26 -9.71 -12.36
N ARG A 506 9.18 -10.60 -11.37
CA ARG A 506 9.93 -10.52 -10.12
C ARG A 506 11.06 -11.53 -10.16
N VAL A 507 12.18 -11.22 -9.51
CA VAL A 507 13.37 -12.08 -9.53
C VAL A 507 13.26 -13.23 -8.54
N GLY A 508 12.36 -13.09 -7.55
CA GLY A 508 12.21 -14.03 -6.43
C GLY A 508 13.32 -13.89 -5.39
N PHE A 509 13.05 -14.38 -4.18
CA PHE A 509 14.04 -14.36 -3.10
C PHE A 509 15.06 -15.48 -3.32
N ARG A 510 16.19 -15.18 -3.99
CA ARG A 510 17.29 -16.14 -4.11
C ARG A 510 17.94 -16.36 -2.76
N PRO A 511 18.14 -17.61 -2.29
CA PRO A 511 18.98 -17.87 -1.12
C PRO A 511 20.38 -17.36 -1.43
N GLY A 512 20.91 -16.49 -0.56
CA GLY A 512 22.08 -15.66 -0.69
C GLY A 512 23.26 -16.19 -1.50
N GLU A 513 23.56 -15.57 -2.63
CA GLU A 513 24.88 -15.57 -3.26
C GLU A 513 25.92 -14.76 -2.43
N ALA A 514 25.58 -14.21 -1.29
CA ALA A 514 26.48 -13.47 -0.41
C ALA A 514 27.42 -14.35 0.44
N ALA A 515 27.29 -15.66 0.41
CA ALA A 515 28.15 -16.59 1.17
C ALA A 515 29.33 -17.17 0.37
N ALA A 516 29.52 -16.77 -0.90
CA ALA A 516 30.59 -17.30 -1.75
C ALA A 516 31.75 -16.28 -2.01
N ARG A 517 31.77 -15.14 -1.32
CA ARG A 517 32.89 -14.20 -1.33
C ARG A 517 33.20 -13.77 0.10
N GLY A 518 33.79 -14.64 0.84
CA GLY A 518 34.46 -14.42 2.11
C GLY A 518 35.75 -15.16 2.14
#